data_700f7d9dfa0bc3adee8e3a79fd24d67d
#
_entry.id   700f7d9dfa0bc3adee8e3a79fd24d67d
#
_cell.length_a   1.000
_cell.length_b   1.000
_cell.length_c   1.000
_cell.angle_alpha   90.00
_cell.angle_beta   90.00
_cell.angle_gamma   90.00
#
_symmetry.space_group_name_H-M   'P 1'
#
loop_
_entity.id
_entity.type
_entity.pdbx_description
1 polymer ?
#
loop_
_entity_poly.entity_id
_entity_poly.type
_entity_poly.pdbx_seq_one_letter_code
_entity_poly.pdbx_strand_id
1 'polypeptide(L)'
;MKPYVSITLATALEVASSPLSLLVMLAAMALEVFAPVFHYHQFGDPTRMARDAALSALFTCGAVFAVFGAIRAVRREIETGTQEMALAHAVARGGFFLAKAAGVAVAFAVFAAAVAGTALTMFTGAAIGGAIAEQTAQLARVYGPCVAAGVAAIVLPLVLAAALNRFFRFRFVLTAFFIAAGVSVAGGAVSAALSGGDCLRLVPAVVLVACTALVLLSAAAAFAVRFRANAAAALCGVVLAAMLPAMDVYYRAESLSRGGSIPFADVTLAVAAALPAVAGFLIFGIHFSLNRE
;
A
#
# COMPACT_ATOMS: atom_id res chain seq x y z
N MET A 1 22.91 11.26 -13.08
CA MET A 1 21.71 11.13 -12.20
C MET A 1 20.39 11.17 -12.98
N LYS A 2 20.24 11.99 -14.01
CA LYS A 2 18.99 12.08 -14.83
C LYS A 2 18.44 10.74 -15.37
N PRO A 3 19.27 9.78 -15.90
CA PRO A 3 18.72 8.54 -16.47
C PRO A 3 18.05 7.63 -15.42
N TYR A 4 18.59 7.54 -14.21
CA TYR A 4 17.99 6.70 -13.16
C TYR A 4 16.66 7.24 -12.67
N VAL A 5 16.52 8.56 -12.52
CA VAL A 5 15.25 9.19 -12.12
C VAL A 5 14.18 8.96 -13.19
N SER A 6 14.52 9.06 -14.47
CA SER A 6 13.56 8.80 -15.55
C SER A 6 13.10 7.31 -15.57
N ILE A 7 14.01 6.37 -15.31
CA ILE A 7 13.69 4.95 -15.19
C ILE A 7 12.77 4.71 -13.98
N THR A 8 13.09 5.29 -12.83
CA THR A 8 12.25 5.21 -11.62
C THR A 8 10.83 5.70 -11.88
N LEU A 9 10.70 6.90 -12.47
CA LEU A 9 9.41 7.48 -12.77
C LEU A 9 8.64 6.67 -13.82
N ALA A 10 9.30 6.23 -14.90
CA ALA A 10 8.68 5.39 -15.91
C ALA A 10 8.15 4.07 -15.31
N THR A 11 8.93 3.43 -14.42
CA THR A 11 8.52 2.22 -13.73
C THR A 11 7.35 2.47 -12.79
N ALA A 12 7.36 3.57 -12.02
CA ALA A 12 6.25 3.93 -11.15
C ALA A 12 4.95 4.13 -11.93
N LEU A 13 5.01 4.84 -13.06
CA LEU A 13 3.87 5.05 -13.94
C LEU A 13 3.40 3.75 -14.61
N GLU A 14 4.33 2.86 -14.98
CA GLU A 14 4.01 1.55 -15.54
C GLU A 14 3.24 0.68 -14.53
N VAL A 15 3.71 0.60 -13.28
CA VAL A 15 3.04 -0.14 -12.21
C VAL A 15 1.68 0.49 -11.89
N ALA A 16 1.59 1.82 -11.76
CA ALA A 16 0.33 2.52 -11.52
C ALA A 16 -0.67 2.35 -12.67
N SER A 17 -0.21 2.21 -13.92
CA SER A 17 -1.07 1.96 -15.09
C SER A 17 -1.53 0.51 -15.23
N SER A 18 -1.12 -0.38 -14.33
CA SER A 18 -1.54 -1.78 -14.33
C SER A 18 -2.97 -1.91 -13.83
N PRO A 19 -3.85 -2.64 -14.54
CA PRO A 19 -5.20 -2.91 -14.05
C PRO A 19 -5.21 -3.63 -12.68
N LEU A 20 -4.23 -4.49 -12.42
CA LEU A 20 -4.08 -5.17 -11.15
C LEU A 20 -3.82 -4.18 -10.00
N SER A 21 -2.95 -3.18 -10.21
CA SER A 21 -2.64 -2.16 -9.21
C SER A 21 -3.88 -1.35 -8.82
N LEU A 22 -4.68 -0.95 -9.81
CA LEU A 22 -5.95 -0.27 -9.57
C LEU A 22 -6.94 -1.17 -8.83
N LEU A 23 -7.09 -2.43 -9.27
CA LEU A 23 -8.02 -3.37 -8.66
C LEU A 23 -7.66 -3.65 -7.19
N VAL A 24 -6.38 -3.89 -6.89
CA VAL A 24 -5.91 -4.14 -5.53
C VAL A 24 -6.13 -2.90 -4.64
N MET A 25 -5.90 -1.70 -5.17
CA MET A 25 -6.14 -0.45 -4.43
C MET A 25 -7.63 -0.27 -4.13
N LEU A 26 -8.50 -0.44 -5.12
CA LEU A 26 -9.95 -0.32 -4.92
C LEU A 26 -10.48 -1.41 -3.98
N ALA A 27 -9.94 -2.63 -4.05
CA ALA A 27 -10.28 -3.71 -3.14
C ALA A 27 -9.90 -3.39 -1.68
N ALA A 28 -8.70 -2.82 -1.45
CA ALA A 28 -8.27 -2.40 -0.12
C ALA A 28 -9.21 -1.32 0.44
N MET A 29 -9.48 -0.28 -0.35
CA MET A 29 -10.40 0.79 0.03
C MET A 29 -11.82 0.26 0.29
N ALA A 30 -12.31 -0.67 -0.54
CA ALA A 30 -13.63 -1.28 -0.36
C ALA A 30 -13.69 -2.09 0.95
N LEU A 31 -12.67 -2.88 1.27
CA LEU A 31 -12.61 -3.62 2.53
C LEU A 31 -12.70 -2.68 3.75
N GLU A 32 -12.02 -1.52 3.71
CA GLU A 32 -12.08 -0.52 4.79
C GLU A 32 -13.45 0.13 4.89
N VAL A 33 -14.08 0.48 3.77
CA VAL A 33 -15.39 1.13 3.72
C VAL A 33 -16.50 0.19 4.20
N PHE A 34 -16.41 -1.10 3.84
CA PHE A 34 -17.41 -2.08 4.23
C PHE A 34 -17.19 -2.65 5.64
N ALA A 35 -16.00 -2.57 6.21
CA ALA A 35 -15.73 -3.05 7.57
C ALA A 35 -16.72 -2.51 8.62
N PRO A 36 -17.08 -1.22 8.63
CA PRO A 36 -18.08 -0.70 9.56
C PRO A 36 -19.49 -1.27 9.38
N VAL A 37 -19.84 -1.78 8.19
CA VAL A 37 -21.19 -2.33 7.92
C VAL A 37 -21.40 -3.65 8.66
N PHE A 38 -20.33 -4.38 8.98
CA PHE A 38 -20.38 -5.63 9.75
C PHE A 38 -20.46 -5.40 11.27
N HIS A 39 -20.93 -4.24 11.70
CA HIS A 39 -21.04 -3.82 13.10
C HIS A 39 -21.84 -4.73 14.04
N TYR A 40 -22.64 -5.64 13.51
CA TYR A 40 -23.50 -6.53 14.30
C TYR A 40 -22.73 -7.41 15.31
N HIS A 41 -21.41 -7.51 15.18
CA HIS A 41 -20.53 -8.31 16.02
C HIS A 41 -19.55 -7.46 16.84
N GLN A 42 -19.80 -6.16 17.00
CA GLN A 42 -18.91 -5.27 17.76
C GLN A 42 -19.13 -5.45 19.26
N PHE A 43 -18.20 -6.10 19.88
CA PHE A 43 -18.10 -6.14 21.35
C PHE A 43 -17.52 -4.80 21.88
N GLY A 44 -18.25 -3.71 21.70
CA GLY A 44 -18.07 -2.49 22.46
C GLY A 44 -17.03 -1.46 21.97
N ASP A 45 -16.17 -1.74 20.99
CA ASP A 45 -15.18 -0.76 20.50
C ASP A 45 -15.14 -0.65 18.97
N PRO A 46 -15.91 0.28 18.37
CA PRO A 46 -15.95 0.46 16.92
C PRO A 46 -14.64 1.00 16.33
N THR A 47 -13.86 1.75 17.12
CA THR A 47 -12.60 2.33 16.65
C THR A 47 -11.53 1.27 16.48
N ARG A 48 -11.51 0.28 17.36
CA ARG A 48 -10.62 -0.88 17.28
C ARG A 48 -10.88 -1.69 16.00
N MET A 49 -12.15 -1.99 15.70
CA MET A 49 -12.51 -2.76 14.54
C MET A 49 -12.15 -2.04 13.23
N ALA A 50 -12.42 -0.73 13.14
CA ALA A 50 -12.05 0.09 11.99
C ALA A 50 -10.53 0.09 11.77
N ARG A 51 -9.76 0.21 12.85
CA ARG A 51 -8.29 0.15 12.81
C ARG A 51 -7.79 -1.22 12.34
N ASP A 52 -8.28 -2.29 12.94
CA ASP A 52 -7.81 -3.64 12.64
C ASP A 52 -8.18 -4.05 11.20
N ALA A 53 -9.34 -3.64 10.70
CA ALA A 53 -9.74 -3.81 9.31
C ALA A 53 -8.83 -3.04 8.35
N ALA A 54 -8.53 -1.78 8.66
CA ALA A 54 -7.65 -0.94 7.84
C ALA A 54 -6.22 -1.52 7.76
N LEU A 55 -5.65 -1.93 8.90
CA LEU A 55 -4.31 -2.52 8.93
C LEU A 55 -4.27 -3.88 8.21
N SER A 56 -5.32 -4.70 8.34
CA SER A 56 -5.44 -5.99 7.65
C SER A 56 -5.58 -5.80 6.13
N ALA A 57 -6.38 -4.82 5.70
CA ALA A 57 -6.53 -4.48 4.28
C ALA A 57 -5.22 -3.97 3.68
N LEU A 58 -4.54 -3.05 4.37
CA LEU A 58 -3.25 -2.52 3.96
C LEU A 58 -2.19 -3.64 3.90
N PHE A 59 -2.15 -4.53 4.89
CA PHE A 59 -1.20 -5.64 4.92
C PHE A 59 -1.44 -6.61 3.77
N THR A 60 -2.66 -7.12 3.62
CA THR A 60 -2.99 -8.14 2.62
C THR A 60 -2.88 -7.59 1.20
N CYS A 61 -3.55 -6.47 0.92
CA CYS A 61 -3.53 -5.86 -0.40
C CYS A 61 -2.16 -5.23 -0.69
N GLY A 62 -1.48 -4.68 0.32
CA GLY A 62 -0.13 -4.15 0.20
C GLY A 62 0.90 -5.22 -0.13
N ALA A 63 0.83 -6.42 0.48
CA ALA A 63 1.67 -7.55 0.15
C ALA A 63 1.46 -8.01 -1.31
N VAL A 64 0.19 -8.12 -1.74
CA VAL A 64 -0.16 -8.45 -3.13
C VAL A 64 0.41 -7.40 -4.09
N PHE A 65 0.18 -6.11 -3.82
CA PHE A 65 0.69 -5.01 -4.65
C PHE A 65 2.22 -5.04 -4.74
N ALA A 66 2.91 -5.18 -3.60
CA ALA A 66 4.37 -5.19 -3.53
C ALA A 66 4.98 -6.35 -4.31
N VAL A 67 4.46 -7.58 -4.09
CA VAL A 67 4.99 -8.80 -4.73
C VAL A 67 4.73 -8.78 -6.23
N PHE A 68 3.47 -8.61 -6.65
CA PHE A 68 3.13 -8.66 -8.08
C PHE A 68 3.64 -7.43 -8.84
N GLY A 69 3.64 -6.25 -8.22
CA GLY A 69 4.22 -5.05 -8.82
C GLY A 69 5.71 -5.19 -9.10
N ALA A 70 6.48 -5.70 -8.13
CA ALA A 70 7.91 -5.91 -8.28
C ALA A 70 8.26 -7.01 -9.29
N ILE A 71 7.57 -8.17 -9.21
CA ILE A 71 7.79 -9.27 -10.15
C ILE A 71 7.50 -8.80 -11.58
N ARG A 72 6.37 -8.13 -11.80
CA ARG A 72 5.98 -7.66 -13.12
C ARG A 72 6.95 -6.63 -13.68
N ALA A 73 7.37 -5.65 -12.88
CA ALA A 73 8.28 -4.59 -13.30
C ALA A 73 9.67 -5.13 -13.71
N VAL A 74 10.16 -6.18 -13.02
CA VAL A 74 11.46 -6.78 -13.32
C VAL A 74 11.34 -7.82 -14.45
N ARG A 75 10.36 -8.71 -14.39
CA ARG A 75 10.24 -9.84 -15.33
C ARG A 75 9.86 -9.42 -16.74
N ARG A 76 8.98 -8.44 -16.87
CA ARG A 76 8.51 -8.00 -18.19
C ARG A 76 9.65 -7.61 -19.12
N GLU A 77 10.64 -6.87 -18.61
CA GLU A 77 11.77 -6.44 -19.43
C GLU A 77 12.74 -7.57 -19.77
N ILE A 78 12.85 -8.53 -18.86
CA ILE A 78 13.64 -9.74 -19.09
C ILE A 78 13.00 -10.57 -20.21
N GLU A 79 11.69 -10.71 -20.19
CA GLU A 79 10.93 -11.51 -21.17
C GLU A 79 10.81 -10.81 -22.54
N THR A 80 10.76 -9.47 -22.57
CA THR A 80 10.69 -8.68 -23.81
C THR A 80 12.06 -8.37 -24.41
N GLY A 81 13.17 -8.70 -23.70
CA GLY A 81 14.53 -8.37 -24.18
C GLY A 81 14.88 -6.88 -24.16
N THR A 82 13.95 -6.04 -23.69
CA THR A 82 14.15 -4.57 -23.66
C THR A 82 15.23 -4.14 -22.65
N GLN A 83 15.59 -5.01 -21.73
CA GLN A 83 16.69 -4.80 -20.79
C GLN A 83 18.01 -4.56 -21.52
N GLU A 84 18.31 -5.31 -22.57
CA GLU A 84 19.55 -5.17 -23.36
C GLU A 84 19.63 -3.83 -24.09
N MET A 85 18.52 -3.33 -24.62
CA MET A 85 18.46 -2.01 -25.24
C MET A 85 18.67 -0.88 -24.24
N ALA A 86 18.13 -1.01 -23.03
CA ALA A 86 18.34 -0.02 -21.96
C ALA A 86 19.79 -0.02 -21.47
N LEU A 87 20.44 -1.18 -21.43
CA LEU A 87 21.84 -1.35 -21.03
C LEU A 87 22.85 -0.96 -22.11
N ALA A 88 22.43 -0.83 -23.38
CA ALA A 88 23.26 -0.28 -24.45
C ALA A 88 23.58 1.21 -24.23
N HIS A 89 22.79 1.92 -23.41
CA HIS A 89 23.10 3.25 -22.93
C HIS A 89 23.91 3.11 -21.64
N ALA A 90 24.82 4.04 -21.34
CA ALA A 90 25.78 4.05 -20.22
C ALA A 90 25.16 3.95 -18.80
N VAL A 91 24.30 2.95 -18.60
CA VAL A 91 23.61 2.66 -17.33
C VAL A 91 24.13 1.35 -16.77
N ALA A 92 24.70 1.37 -15.55
CA ALA A 92 25.17 0.15 -14.91
C ALA A 92 23.97 -0.76 -14.57
N ARG A 93 24.12 -2.09 -14.81
CA ARG A 93 23.07 -3.10 -14.55
C ARG A 93 22.49 -3.02 -13.15
N GLY A 94 23.35 -2.88 -12.12
CA GLY A 94 22.90 -2.73 -10.72
C GLY A 94 22.11 -1.44 -10.47
N GLY A 95 22.52 -0.32 -11.09
CA GLY A 95 21.81 0.95 -10.99
C GLY A 95 20.44 0.91 -11.67
N PHE A 96 20.33 0.19 -12.79
CA PHE A 96 19.06 -0.05 -13.48
C PHE A 96 18.08 -0.85 -12.58
N PHE A 97 18.56 -1.95 -11.98
CA PHE A 97 17.76 -2.75 -11.04
C PHE A 97 17.27 -1.92 -9.85
N LEU A 98 18.17 -1.11 -9.23
CA LEU A 98 17.80 -0.24 -8.11
C LEU A 98 16.76 0.82 -8.53
N ALA A 99 16.92 1.44 -9.70
CA ALA A 99 15.94 2.40 -10.21
C ALA A 99 14.56 1.78 -10.44
N LYS A 100 14.53 0.51 -10.89
CA LYS A 100 13.29 -0.26 -11.04
C LYS A 100 12.64 -0.55 -9.68
N ALA A 101 13.40 -1.08 -8.73
CA ALA A 101 12.90 -1.34 -7.38
C ALA A 101 12.36 -0.05 -6.72
N ALA A 102 13.10 1.06 -6.87
CA ALA A 102 12.67 2.36 -6.38
C ALA A 102 11.38 2.85 -7.06
N GLY A 103 11.20 2.60 -8.36
CA GLY A 103 9.97 2.94 -9.09
C GLY A 103 8.74 2.19 -8.54
N VAL A 104 8.90 0.89 -8.27
CA VAL A 104 7.82 0.10 -7.64
C VAL A 104 7.53 0.61 -6.22
N ALA A 105 8.58 0.98 -5.45
CA ALA A 105 8.43 1.53 -4.10
C ALA A 105 7.66 2.88 -4.12
N VAL A 106 7.91 3.74 -5.09
CA VAL A 106 7.15 4.99 -5.28
C VAL A 106 5.68 4.71 -5.59
N ALA A 107 5.38 3.77 -6.50
CA ALA A 107 4.00 3.39 -6.79
C ALA A 107 3.31 2.78 -5.57
N PHE A 108 4.03 1.96 -4.79
CA PHE A 108 3.55 1.40 -3.53
C PHE A 108 3.28 2.50 -2.48
N ALA A 109 4.13 3.51 -2.37
CA ALA A 109 3.92 4.63 -1.45
C ALA A 109 2.63 5.40 -1.78
N VAL A 110 2.32 5.61 -3.06
CA VAL A 110 1.04 6.22 -3.49
C VAL A 110 -0.14 5.32 -3.12
N PHE A 111 -0.04 4.01 -3.36
CA PHE A 111 -1.03 3.02 -2.93
C PHE A 111 -1.26 3.06 -1.42
N ALA A 112 -0.19 2.98 -0.62
CA ALA A 112 -0.26 2.99 0.84
C ALA A 112 -0.87 4.30 1.38
N ALA A 113 -0.52 5.45 0.77
CA ALA A 113 -1.11 6.73 1.12
C ALA A 113 -2.62 6.79 0.82
N ALA A 114 -3.06 6.20 -0.30
CA ALA A 114 -4.49 6.12 -0.65
C ALA A 114 -5.27 5.28 0.38
N VAL A 115 -4.77 4.09 0.69
CA VAL A 115 -5.37 3.18 1.68
C VAL A 115 -5.37 3.83 3.07
N ALA A 116 -4.24 4.42 3.50
CA ALA A 116 -4.16 5.16 4.77
C ALA A 116 -5.16 6.33 4.84
N GLY A 117 -5.34 7.08 3.75
CA GLY A 117 -6.31 8.17 3.69
C GLY A 117 -7.75 7.69 3.89
N THR A 118 -8.14 6.58 3.25
CA THR A 118 -9.45 5.95 3.47
C THR A 118 -9.58 5.43 4.90
N ALA A 119 -8.54 4.79 5.44
CA ALA A 119 -8.51 4.31 6.82
C ALA A 119 -8.73 5.44 7.84
N LEU A 120 -8.07 6.59 7.66
CA LEU A 120 -8.25 7.77 8.52
C LEU A 120 -9.70 8.29 8.47
N THR A 121 -10.32 8.30 7.28
CA THR A 121 -11.72 8.72 7.12
C THR A 121 -12.68 7.77 7.86
N MET A 122 -12.48 6.46 7.72
CA MET A 122 -13.31 5.45 8.38
C MET A 122 -13.11 5.44 9.89
N PHE A 123 -11.87 5.58 10.37
CA PHE A 123 -11.55 5.66 11.79
C PHE A 123 -12.20 6.88 12.45
N THR A 124 -12.16 8.04 11.79
CA THR A 124 -12.83 9.26 12.30
C THR A 124 -14.35 9.06 12.41
N GLY A 125 -14.97 8.43 11.40
CA GLY A 125 -16.37 8.06 11.45
C GLY A 125 -16.70 7.13 12.60
N ALA A 126 -15.86 6.13 12.86
CA ALA A 126 -16.01 5.20 13.97
C ALA A 126 -15.87 5.89 15.34
N ALA A 127 -14.92 6.81 15.49
CA ALA A 127 -14.72 7.57 16.73
C ALA A 127 -15.90 8.47 17.05
N ILE A 128 -16.42 9.22 16.07
CA ILE A 128 -17.59 10.08 16.24
C ILE A 128 -18.84 9.24 16.50
N GLY A 129 -19.02 8.13 15.78
CA GLY A 129 -20.16 7.22 15.92
C GLY A 129 -20.19 6.53 17.29
N GLY A 130 -19.03 6.09 17.78
CA GLY A 130 -18.90 5.45 19.10
C GLY A 130 -19.28 6.36 20.25
N ALA A 131 -18.98 7.66 20.16
CA ALA A 131 -19.35 8.65 21.17
C ALA A 131 -20.87 8.92 21.27
N ILE A 132 -21.63 8.58 20.21
CA ILE A 132 -23.07 8.87 20.10
C ILE A 132 -23.94 7.59 20.23
N ALA A 133 -23.32 6.41 20.35
CA ALA A 133 -23.92 5.10 20.09
C ALA A 133 -24.92 4.59 21.13
N GLU A 134 -25.45 5.42 22.01
CA GLU A 134 -26.54 4.99 22.93
C GLU A 134 -27.91 4.76 22.23
N GLN A 135 -28.05 5.14 20.93
CA GLN A 135 -29.31 4.93 20.19
C GLN A 135 -29.04 4.50 18.73
N THR A 136 -29.55 3.32 18.36
CA THR A 136 -29.40 2.68 17.03
C THR A 136 -29.79 3.54 15.83
N ALA A 137 -30.72 4.47 15.98
CA ALA A 137 -31.14 5.39 14.92
C ALA A 137 -30.11 6.51 14.63
N GLN A 138 -29.22 6.80 15.58
CA GLN A 138 -28.17 7.80 15.42
C GLN A 138 -26.93 7.23 14.72
N LEU A 139 -26.67 5.92 14.83
CA LEU A 139 -25.59 5.23 14.13
C LEU A 139 -25.67 5.48 12.62
N ALA A 140 -26.84 5.30 11.99
CA ALA A 140 -27.03 5.52 10.56
C ALA A 140 -26.77 6.98 10.15
N ARG A 141 -27.06 7.96 11.01
CA ARG A 141 -26.84 9.39 10.73
C ARG A 141 -25.35 9.78 10.80
N VAL A 142 -24.58 9.12 11.64
CA VAL A 142 -23.14 9.43 11.81
C VAL A 142 -22.27 8.63 10.86
N TYR A 143 -22.52 7.33 10.73
CA TYR A 143 -21.76 6.48 9.80
C TYR A 143 -22.14 6.69 8.33
N GLY A 144 -23.41 7.04 8.06
CA GLY A 144 -23.89 7.27 6.70
C GLY A 144 -23.00 8.21 5.89
N PRO A 145 -22.65 9.41 6.39
CA PRO A 145 -21.76 10.32 5.70
C PRO A 145 -20.34 9.77 5.45
N CYS A 146 -19.79 9.04 6.43
CA CYS A 146 -18.44 8.46 6.29
C CYS A 146 -18.41 7.32 5.29
N VAL A 147 -19.41 6.43 5.34
CA VAL A 147 -19.57 5.36 4.32
C VAL A 147 -19.84 5.98 2.94
N ALA A 148 -20.68 7.00 2.86
CA ALA A 148 -20.93 7.71 1.60
C ALA A 148 -19.65 8.37 1.06
N ALA A 149 -18.84 9.00 1.92
CA ALA A 149 -17.54 9.56 1.55
C ALA A 149 -16.57 8.47 1.07
N GLY A 150 -16.53 7.32 1.74
CA GLY A 150 -15.71 6.17 1.33
C GLY A 150 -16.16 5.56 0.01
N VAL A 151 -17.46 5.37 -0.19
CA VAL A 151 -18.00 4.91 -1.48
C VAL A 151 -17.72 5.95 -2.56
N ALA A 152 -17.85 7.24 -2.27
CA ALA A 152 -17.51 8.31 -3.21
C ALA A 152 -16.02 8.28 -3.57
N ALA A 153 -15.12 7.99 -2.60
CA ALA A 153 -13.70 7.85 -2.84
C ALA A 153 -13.35 6.68 -3.79
N ILE A 154 -14.23 5.69 -3.91
CA ILE A 154 -14.09 4.57 -4.85
C ILE A 154 -14.74 4.89 -6.21
N VAL A 155 -15.98 5.39 -6.19
CA VAL A 155 -16.80 5.55 -7.40
C VAL A 155 -16.42 6.82 -8.19
N LEU A 156 -16.19 7.94 -7.49
CA LEU A 156 -15.86 9.22 -8.12
C LEU A 156 -14.59 9.17 -9.00
N PRO A 157 -13.49 8.56 -8.57
CA PRO A 157 -12.29 8.39 -9.41
C PRO A 157 -12.57 7.62 -10.70
N LEU A 158 -13.39 6.57 -10.63
CA LEU A 158 -13.74 5.75 -11.80
C LEU A 158 -14.57 6.55 -12.79
N VAL A 159 -15.58 7.30 -12.30
CA VAL A 159 -16.44 8.14 -13.14
C VAL A 159 -15.62 9.28 -13.78
N LEU A 160 -14.79 9.97 -12.99
CA LEU A 160 -13.93 11.05 -13.49
C LEU A 160 -12.90 10.54 -14.50
N ALA A 161 -12.27 9.38 -14.22
CA ALA A 161 -11.33 8.78 -15.15
C ALA A 161 -12.00 8.34 -16.45
N ALA A 162 -13.23 7.82 -16.39
CA ALA A 162 -14.01 7.49 -17.57
C ALA A 162 -14.37 8.75 -18.39
N ALA A 163 -14.77 9.82 -17.73
CA ALA A 163 -15.03 11.10 -18.38
C ALA A 163 -13.78 11.68 -19.04
N LEU A 164 -12.65 11.72 -18.31
CA LEU A 164 -11.37 12.20 -18.83
C LEU A 164 -10.86 11.34 -20.00
N ASN A 165 -11.04 10.03 -19.93
CA ASN A 165 -10.73 9.15 -21.05
C ASN A 165 -11.60 9.43 -22.27
N ARG A 166 -12.89 9.68 -22.05
CA ARG A 166 -13.86 9.96 -23.14
C ARG A 166 -13.60 11.30 -23.85
N PHE A 167 -13.25 12.36 -23.08
CA PHE A 167 -13.08 13.70 -23.62
C PHE A 167 -11.63 14.02 -24.01
N PHE A 168 -10.64 13.55 -23.24
CA PHE A 168 -9.24 13.92 -23.41
C PHE A 168 -8.34 12.75 -23.79
N ARG A 169 -8.86 11.52 -23.95
CA ARG A 169 -8.10 10.29 -24.27
C ARG A 169 -6.99 9.95 -23.27
N PHE A 170 -7.11 10.36 -22.01
CA PHE A 170 -6.20 9.95 -20.95
C PHE A 170 -6.29 8.44 -20.70
N ARG A 171 -5.19 7.82 -20.26
CA ARG A 171 -5.16 6.39 -19.90
C ARG A 171 -6.04 6.16 -18.67
N PHE A 172 -7.19 5.49 -18.85
CA PHE A 172 -8.19 5.28 -17.80
C PHE A 172 -7.62 4.77 -16.48
N VAL A 173 -6.84 3.67 -16.51
CA VAL A 173 -6.30 3.02 -15.30
C VAL A 173 -5.39 3.95 -14.51
N LEU A 174 -4.44 4.61 -15.21
CA LEU A 174 -3.50 5.54 -14.59
C LEU A 174 -4.21 6.72 -13.95
N THR A 175 -5.16 7.30 -14.68
CA THR A 175 -5.94 8.45 -14.22
C THR A 175 -6.80 8.07 -13.01
N ALA A 176 -7.49 6.91 -13.06
CA ALA A 176 -8.29 6.40 -11.95
C ALA A 176 -7.43 6.18 -10.70
N PHE A 177 -6.24 5.58 -10.86
CA PHE A 177 -5.32 5.32 -9.76
C PHE A 177 -4.90 6.61 -9.03
N PHE A 178 -4.47 7.63 -9.77
CA PHE A 178 -4.04 8.89 -9.15
C PHE A 178 -5.19 9.73 -8.60
N ILE A 179 -6.37 9.74 -9.25
CA ILE A 179 -7.54 10.43 -8.72
C ILE A 179 -8.01 9.76 -7.43
N ALA A 180 -8.07 8.42 -7.39
CA ALA A 180 -8.43 7.68 -6.19
C ALA A 180 -7.46 7.97 -5.05
N ALA A 181 -6.15 7.95 -5.31
CA ALA A 181 -5.14 8.30 -4.31
C ALA A 181 -5.32 9.75 -3.81
N GLY A 182 -5.50 10.71 -4.72
CA GLY A 182 -5.68 12.12 -4.35
C GLY A 182 -6.94 12.37 -3.53
N VAL A 183 -8.08 11.79 -3.92
CA VAL A 183 -9.36 11.92 -3.20
C VAL A 183 -9.26 11.30 -1.81
N SER A 184 -8.67 10.11 -1.70
CA SER A 184 -8.51 9.42 -0.41
C SER A 184 -7.59 10.16 0.54
N VAL A 185 -6.44 10.65 0.05
CA VAL A 185 -5.50 11.43 0.87
C VAL A 185 -6.14 12.75 1.32
N ALA A 186 -6.86 13.43 0.43
CA ALA A 186 -7.59 14.65 0.78
C ALA A 186 -8.68 14.37 1.83
N GLY A 187 -9.45 13.28 1.68
CA GLY A 187 -10.45 12.85 2.65
C GLY A 187 -9.82 12.54 4.01
N GLY A 188 -8.70 11.83 4.03
CA GLY A 188 -7.94 11.55 5.25
C GLY A 188 -7.40 12.82 5.94
N ALA A 189 -6.91 13.79 5.16
CA ALA A 189 -6.44 15.07 5.71
C ALA A 189 -7.59 15.88 6.33
N VAL A 190 -8.74 15.94 5.67
CA VAL A 190 -9.96 16.57 6.23
C VAL A 190 -10.39 15.87 7.51
N SER A 191 -10.39 14.54 7.51
CA SER A 191 -10.73 13.73 8.69
C SER A 191 -9.77 13.97 9.86
N ALA A 192 -8.47 14.11 9.57
CA ALA A 192 -7.47 14.45 10.58
C ALA A 192 -7.72 15.82 11.20
N ALA A 193 -8.11 16.80 10.39
CA ALA A 193 -8.45 18.13 10.87
C ALA A 193 -9.72 18.12 11.73
N LEU A 194 -10.75 17.35 11.34
CA LEU A 194 -12.02 17.25 12.07
C LEU A 194 -11.90 16.49 13.39
N SER A 195 -11.03 15.49 13.48
CA SER A 195 -10.82 14.67 14.69
C SER A 195 -9.84 15.29 15.69
N GLY A 196 -9.36 16.51 15.45
CA GLY A 196 -8.35 17.14 16.31
C GLY A 196 -7.03 16.37 16.35
N GLY A 197 -6.79 15.50 15.38
CA GLY A 197 -5.58 14.70 15.26
C GLY A 197 -5.61 13.31 15.92
N ASP A 198 -6.70 12.92 16.58
CA ASP A 198 -6.78 11.60 17.23
C ASP A 198 -6.63 10.44 16.23
N CYS A 199 -7.12 10.58 15.01
CA CYS A 199 -6.94 9.57 13.97
C CYS A 199 -5.47 9.40 13.54
N LEU A 200 -4.60 10.39 13.77
CA LEU A 200 -3.17 10.30 13.45
C LEU A 200 -2.44 9.25 14.31
N ARG A 201 -3.04 8.78 15.40
CA ARG A 201 -2.54 7.64 16.19
C ARG A 201 -2.47 6.35 15.35
N LEU A 202 -3.18 6.28 14.24
CA LEU A 202 -3.11 5.17 13.29
C LEU A 202 -1.81 5.19 12.45
N VAL A 203 -1.23 6.36 12.21
CA VAL A 203 -0.08 6.54 11.31
C VAL A 203 1.12 5.67 11.66
N PRO A 204 1.55 5.54 12.94
CA PRO A 204 2.65 4.65 13.30
C PRO A 204 2.42 3.19 12.88
N ALA A 205 1.20 2.68 13.05
CA ALA A 205 0.84 1.33 12.66
C ALA A 205 0.84 1.15 11.12
N VAL A 206 0.34 2.14 10.39
CA VAL A 206 0.40 2.17 8.91
C VAL A 206 1.84 2.15 8.42
N VAL A 207 2.74 2.93 9.02
CA VAL A 207 4.17 2.92 8.68
C VAL A 207 4.79 1.56 8.92
N LEU A 208 4.48 0.92 10.03
CA LEU A 208 4.97 -0.42 10.36
C LEU A 208 4.56 -1.46 9.30
N VAL A 209 3.28 -1.47 8.92
CA VAL A 209 2.77 -2.35 7.87
C VAL A 209 3.40 -2.03 6.51
N ALA A 210 3.59 -0.75 6.19
CA ALA A 210 4.26 -0.35 4.96
C ALA A 210 5.72 -0.82 4.91
N CYS A 211 6.45 -0.80 6.03
CA CYS A 211 7.81 -1.32 6.12
C CYS A 211 7.88 -2.82 5.79
N THR A 212 6.95 -3.62 6.31
CA THR A 212 6.88 -5.06 5.96
C THR A 212 6.63 -5.28 4.47
N ALA A 213 5.74 -4.51 3.88
CA ALA A 213 5.49 -4.59 2.44
C ALA A 213 6.71 -4.15 1.60
N LEU A 214 7.52 -3.19 2.07
CA LEU A 214 8.79 -2.81 1.43
C LEU A 214 9.85 -3.92 1.49
N VAL A 215 9.90 -4.68 2.58
CA VAL A 215 10.77 -5.89 2.66
C VAL A 215 10.31 -6.92 1.64
N LEU A 216 9.00 -7.18 1.55
CA LEU A 216 8.46 -8.11 0.55
C LEU A 216 8.69 -7.62 -0.90
N LEU A 217 8.58 -6.32 -1.14
CA LEU A 217 8.86 -5.70 -2.44
C LEU A 217 10.32 -5.93 -2.85
N SER A 218 11.26 -5.69 -1.94
CA SER A 218 12.69 -5.87 -2.20
C SER A 218 13.04 -7.35 -2.44
N ALA A 219 12.45 -8.26 -1.67
CA ALA A 219 12.57 -9.70 -1.86
C ALA A 219 12.00 -10.14 -3.21
N ALA A 220 10.80 -9.66 -3.57
CA ALA A 220 10.14 -9.96 -4.83
C ALA A 220 10.96 -9.47 -6.04
N ALA A 221 11.50 -8.25 -5.96
CA ALA A 221 12.37 -7.71 -7.00
C ALA A 221 13.64 -8.56 -7.16
N ALA A 222 14.28 -8.97 -6.06
CA ALA A 222 15.47 -9.79 -6.07
C ALA A 222 15.20 -11.20 -6.65
N PHE A 223 14.14 -11.86 -6.22
CA PHE A 223 13.77 -13.20 -6.71
C PHE A 223 13.33 -13.17 -8.18
N ALA A 224 12.67 -12.10 -8.62
CA ALA A 224 12.24 -11.94 -9.99
C ALA A 224 13.40 -11.90 -10.99
N VAL A 225 14.58 -11.49 -10.57
CA VAL A 225 15.79 -11.52 -11.42
C VAL A 225 16.18 -12.95 -11.77
N ARG A 226 16.11 -13.88 -10.83
CA ARG A 226 16.63 -15.26 -10.97
C ARG A 226 15.57 -16.29 -11.30
N PHE A 227 14.38 -16.17 -10.69
CA PHE A 227 13.33 -17.20 -10.75
C PHE A 227 12.19 -16.78 -11.69
N ARG A 228 11.43 -17.75 -12.19
CA ARG A 228 10.18 -17.48 -12.91
C ARG A 228 9.16 -16.82 -11.98
N ALA A 229 8.20 -16.10 -12.54
CA ALA A 229 7.21 -15.32 -11.77
C ALA A 229 6.53 -16.12 -10.66
N ASN A 230 6.07 -17.34 -10.95
CA ASN A 230 5.39 -18.20 -9.96
C ASN A 230 6.33 -18.66 -8.83
N ALA A 231 7.58 -18.99 -9.15
CA ALA A 231 8.59 -19.39 -8.15
C ALA A 231 9.00 -18.19 -7.29
N ALA A 232 9.17 -17.01 -7.89
CA ALA A 232 9.45 -15.78 -7.16
C ALA A 232 8.30 -15.42 -6.20
N ALA A 233 7.04 -15.54 -6.64
CA ALA A 233 5.87 -15.32 -5.79
C ALA A 233 5.79 -16.34 -4.63
N ALA A 234 6.05 -17.62 -4.90
CA ALA A 234 6.08 -18.64 -3.85
C ALA A 234 7.17 -18.39 -2.80
N LEU A 235 8.38 -17.97 -3.24
CA LEU A 235 9.47 -17.60 -2.31
C LEU A 235 9.10 -16.36 -1.47
N CYS A 236 8.39 -15.38 -2.05
CA CYS A 236 7.85 -14.26 -1.27
C CYS A 236 6.84 -14.72 -0.23
N GLY A 237 6.01 -15.73 -0.55
CA GLY A 237 5.12 -16.36 0.43
C GLY A 237 5.87 -16.97 1.61
N VAL A 238 7.03 -17.62 1.37
CA VAL A 238 7.89 -18.15 2.43
C VAL A 238 8.47 -17.01 3.29
N VAL A 239 8.96 -15.93 2.66
CA VAL A 239 9.45 -14.74 3.38
C VAL A 239 8.33 -14.14 4.23
N LEU A 240 7.13 -14.00 3.68
CA LEU A 240 5.96 -13.50 4.40
C LEU A 240 5.64 -14.39 5.60
N ALA A 241 5.60 -15.71 5.41
CA ALA A 241 5.35 -16.66 6.50
C ALA A 241 6.41 -16.58 7.60
N ALA A 242 7.68 -16.36 7.24
CA ALA A 242 8.75 -16.16 8.20
C ALA A 242 8.65 -14.82 8.96
N MET A 243 8.05 -13.80 8.36
CA MET A 243 7.84 -12.50 9.01
C MET A 243 6.62 -12.47 9.95
N LEU A 244 5.62 -13.34 9.74
CA LEU A 244 4.39 -13.36 10.55
C LEU A 244 4.65 -13.48 12.07
N PRO A 245 5.55 -14.37 12.57
CA PRO A 245 5.83 -14.45 14.00
C PRO A 245 6.45 -13.16 14.56
N ALA A 246 7.31 -12.51 13.80
CA ALA A 246 7.89 -11.23 14.21
C ALA A 246 6.83 -10.12 14.28
N MET A 247 5.90 -10.12 13.34
CA MET A 247 4.77 -9.18 13.36
C MET A 247 3.83 -9.46 14.54
N ASP A 248 3.56 -10.72 14.89
CA ASP A 248 2.71 -11.07 16.02
C ASP A 248 3.26 -10.49 17.34
N VAL A 249 4.57 -10.46 17.52
CA VAL A 249 5.22 -9.80 18.68
C VAL A 249 4.93 -8.30 18.72
N TYR A 250 4.96 -7.62 17.57
CA TYR A 250 4.66 -6.18 17.48
C TYR A 250 3.16 -5.88 17.64
N TYR A 251 2.27 -6.74 17.11
CA TYR A 251 0.81 -6.56 17.22
C TYR A 251 0.27 -6.94 18.60
N ARG A 252 0.91 -7.85 19.32
CA ARG A 252 0.58 -8.21 20.70
C ARG A 252 1.13 -7.22 21.71
N ALA A 253 1.94 -6.24 21.31
CA ALA A 253 2.34 -5.17 22.21
C ALA A 253 1.06 -4.59 22.84
N GLU A 254 0.97 -4.66 24.16
CA GLU A 254 -0.24 -4.35 24.97
C GLU A 254 -0.88 -2.99 24.66
N SER A 255 -0.10 -2.07 24.11
CA SER A 255 -0.54 -0.75 23.66
C SER A 255 -1.62 -0.80 22.58
N LEU A 256 -1.49 -1.68 21.57
CA LEU A 256 -2.46 -1.82 20.48
C LEU A 256 -3.75 -2.52 20.93
N SER A 257 -3.62 -3.55 21.77
CA SER A 257 -4.77 -4.29 22.29
C SER A 257 -5.65 -3.45 23.23
N ARG A 258 -5.07 -2.42 23.86
CA ARG A 258 -5.76 -1.47 24.75
C ARG A 258 -6.20 -0.17 24.07
N GLY A 259 -6.16 -0.08 22.74
CA GLY A 259 -6.54 1.14 22.00
C GLY A 259 -5.50 2.26 22.04
N GLY A 260 -4.29 2.01 22.57
CA GLY A 260 -3.19 2.96 22.59
C GLY A 260 -2.51 3.15 21.22
N SER A 261 -1.70 4.19 21.11
CA SER A 261 -0.82 4.40 19.95
C SER A 261 0.46 3.58 20.09
N ILE A 262 1.01 3.11 18.97
CA ILE A 262 2.36 2.52 18.97
C ILE A 262 3.36 3.64 19.30
N PRO A 263 4.27 3.45 20.28
CA PRO A 263 5.32 4.40 20.56
C PRO A 263 6.21 4.62 19.32
N PHE A 264 6.60 5.86 19.06
CA PHE A 264 7.52 6.16 17.95
C PHE A 264 8.86 5.41 18.05
N ALA A 265 9.29 5.07 19.27
CA ALA A 265 10.48 4.25 19.50
C ALA A 265 10.36 2.87 18.85
N ASP A 266 9.19 2.22 18.95
CA ASP A 266 8.96 0.90 18.35
C ASP A 266 8.92 0.99 16.82
N VAL A 267 8.38 2.08 16.27
CA VAL A 267 8.40 2.33 14.83
C VAL A 267 9.83 2.52 14.33
N THR A 268 10.64 3.30 15.05
CA THR A 268 12.05 3.51 14.66
C THR A 268 12.85 2.21 14.73
N LEU A 269 12.61 1.36 15.73
CA LEU A 269 13.23 0.04 15.85
C LEU A 269 12.81 -0.88 14.70
N ALA A 270 11.53 -0.90 14.34
CA ALA A 270 11.02 -1.70 13.23
C ALA A 270 11.58 -1.24 11.87
N VAL A 271 11.66 0.07 11.65
CA VAL A 271 12.32 0.64 10.47
C VAL A 271 13.80 0.26 10.43
N ALA A 272 14.50 0.38 11.57
CA ALA A 272 15.91 0.00 11.68
C ALA A 272 16.13 -1.50 11.43
N ALA A 273 15.20 -2.35 11.83
CA ALA A 273 15.25 -3.80 11.54
C ALA A 273 14.90 -4.12 10.08
N ALA A 274 14.01 -3.37 9.46
CA ALA A 274 13.61 -3.57 8.05
C ALA A 274 14.73 -3.14 7.07
N LEU A 275 15.47 -2.09 7.38
CA LEU A 275 16.53 -1.56 6.50
C LEU A 275 17.60 -2.59 6.12
N PRO A 276 18.21 -3.39 7.03
CA PRO A 276 19.15 -4.44 6.67
C PRO A 276 18.54 -5.52 5.79
N ALA A 277 17.27 -5.89 6.04
CA ALA A 277 16.58 -6.89 5.21
C ALA A 277 16.36 -6.37 3.79
N VAL A 278 15.89 -5.14 3.65
CA VAL A 278 15.72 -4.47 2.34
C VAL A 278 17.08 -4.38 1.62
N ALA A 279 18.11 -3.90 2.32
CA ALA A 279 19.46 -3.79 1.75
C ALA A 279 20.03 -5.16 1.33
N GLY A 280 19.85 -6.19 2.14
CA GLY A 280 20.29 -7.56 1.84
C GLY A 280 19.63 -8.11 0.58
N PHE A 281 18.31 -7.97 0.43
CA PHE A 281 17.60 -8.39 -0.78
C PHE A 281 18.00 -7.57 -2.01
N LEU A 282 18.22 -6.27 -1.88
CA LEU A 282 18.66 -5.43 -3.00
C LEU A 282 20.09 -5.79 -3.43
N ILE A 283 21.02 -6.03 -2.50
CA ILE A 283 22.38 -6.49 -2.81
C ILE A 283 22.34 -7.85 -3.50
N PHE A 284 21.51 -8.78 -3.01
CA PHE A 284 21.30 -10.08 -3.64
C PHE A 284 20.78 -9.93 -5.08
N GLY A 285 19.78 -9.07 -5.30
CA GLY A 285 19.24 -8.78 -6.62
C GLY A 285 20.30 -8.17 -7.58
N ILE A 286 21.12 -7.24 -7.08
CA ILE A 286 22.24 -6.66 -7.84
C ILE A 286 23.23 -7.75 -8.23
N HIS A 287 23.65 -8.60 -7.29
CA HIS A 287 24.60 -9.68 -7.54
C HIS A 287 24.11 -10.60 -8.66
N PHE A 288 22.84 -11.03 -8.63
CA PHE A 288 22.27 -11.86 -9.69
C PHE A 288 22.06 -11.10 -11.01
N SER A 289 21.81 -9.79 -10.99
CA SER A 289 21.71 -8.99 -12.19
C SER A 289 23.05 -8.84 -12.92
N LEU A 290 24.17 -8.84 -12.15
CA LEU A 290 25.52 -8.76 -12.70
C LEU A 290 26.01 -10.10 -13.27
N ASN A 291 25.65 -11.23 -12.63
CA ASN A 291 26.12 -12.57 -12.98
C ASN A 291 25.15 -13.32 -13.93
N ARG A 292 24.29 -12.60 -14.60
CA ARG A 292 23.37 -13.17 -15.59
C ARG A 292 24.04 -13.20 -16.97
N GLU A 293 24.72 -14.28 -17.27
CA GLU A 293 25.17 -14.69 -18.60
C GLU A 293 24.25 -15.74 -19.19
#